data_a3df3acc4168e585ef9f10ba3ce0248f
#
_entry.id   a3df3acc4168e585ef9f10ba3ce0248f
#
_cell.length_a   1.000
_cell.length_b   1.000
_cell.length_c   1.000
_cell.angle_alpha   90.00
_cell.angle_beta   90.00
_cell.angle_gamma   90.00
#
_symmetry.space_group_name_H-M   'P 1'
#
loop_
_entity.id
_entity.type
_entity.pdbx_description
1 polymer ?
#
loop_
_entity_poly.entity_id
_entity_poly.type
_entity_poly.pdbx_seq_one_letter_code
_entity_poly.pdbx_strand_id
1 'polypeptide(L)'
;MYTISRAAELTGVPVATLRAWERRYGIVEPHRTDSGYRLYDEGALARITAMRDMVADGWLPKLAAERVRGIGGDGPAGAGGTGSPAPAATARGTPAATGARSRPPRSSGVAPEGDAELLAAARDLDAARLAAILDDRFARGSFEAVVDDWLMPALHDVGNAWASGALTTAAEHLVAHAVLRRLAAAYEAAAHGVTGPAVLVGLPPGCRHELGALAFATAARRAGLTVTYLGADLPIESWLGAVAHARPAAVVVPVPRRRDAPAAAAVLEAVRRADDSVRVVLGGGHQDRVAGDADRLGHRIGPAAAGLAAALTRA
;
A
#
# COMPACT_ATOMS: atom_id res chain seq x y z
N MET A 1 26.89 -16.74 -4.86
CA MET A 1 27.46 -15.67 -5.71
C MET A 1 26.93 -15.80 -7.13
N TYR A 2 26.38 -14.70 -7.70
CA TYR A 2 25.68 -14.67 -8.98
C TYR A 2 26.29 -13.64 -9.92
N THR A 3 26.38 -13.93 -11.20
CA THR A 3 26.76 -12.92 -12.21
C THR A 3 25.69 -11.86 -12.36
N ILE A 4 26.02 -10.69 -12.93
CA ILE A 4 25.03 -9.61 -13.14
C ILE A 4 23.84 -10.05 -14.00
N SER A 5 24.05 -10.90 -14.99
CA SER A 5 22.96 -11.44 -15.82
C SER A 5 22.02 -12.32 -14.99
N ARG A 6 22.60 -13.19 -14.14
CA ARG A 6 21.81 -14.05 -13.27
C ARG A 6 21.09 -13.25 -12.16
N ALA A 7 21.73 -12.22 -11.60
CA ALA A 7 21.11 -11.30 -10.67
C ALA A 7 19.92 -10.57 -11.31
N ALA A 8 20.06 -10.13 -12.56
CA ALA A 8 18.99 -9.49 -13.33
C ALA A 8 17.79 -10.43 -13.52
N GLU A 9 18.03 -11.69 -13.89
CA GLU A 9 16.98 -12.71 -14.03
C GLU A 9 16.26 -12.97 -12.70
N LEU A 10 17.01 -13.21 -11.62
CA LEU A 10 16.44 -13.53 -10.31
C LEU A 10 15.68 -12.37 -9.69
N THR A 11 16.12 -11.13 -9.92
CA THR A 11 15.49 -9.94 -9.33
C THR A 11 14.46 -9.28 -10.26
N GLY A 12 14.40 -9.68 -11.55
CA GLY A 12 13.55 -9.04 -12.54
C GLY A 12 13.97 -7.60 -12.89
N VAL A 13 15.21 -7.19 -12.54
CA VAL A 13 15.72 -5.84 -12.80
C VAL A 13 16.70 -5.89 -13.99
N PRO A 14 16.49 -5.12 -15.07
CA PRO A 14 17.37 -5.12 -16.21
C PRO A 14 18.84 -4.81 -15.84
N VAL A 15 19.80 -5.46 -16.49
CA VAL A 15 21.25 -5.26 -16.23
C VAL A 15 21.67 -3.79 -16.31
N ALA A 16 21.10 -3.02 -17.25
CA ALA A 16 21.37 -1.59 -17.38
C ALA A 16 20.92 -0.81 -16.15
N THR A 17 19.75 -1.16 -15.59
CA THR A 17 19.18 -0.57 -14.38
C THR A 17 20.02 -0.94 -13.15
N LEU A 18 20.45 -2.20 -13.01
CA LEU A 18 21.35 -2.63 -11.94
C LEU A 18 22.64 -1.82 -11.93
N ARG A 19 23.30 -1.67 -13.09
CA ARG A 19 24.52 -0.85 -13.22
C ARG A 19 24.28 0.63 -12.88
N ALA A 20 23.10 1.17 -13.24
CA ALA A 20 22.74 2.53 -12.92
C ALA A 20 22.52 2.70 -11.41
N TRP A 21 21.87 1.75 -10.77
CA TRP A 21 21.60 1.77 -9.33
C TRP A 21 22.88 1.59 -8.50
N GLU A 22 23.79 0.70 -8.89
CA GLU A 22 25.13 0.60 -8.30
C GLU A 22 25.87 1.94 -8.35
N ARG A 23 25.99 2.50 -9.54
CA ARG A 23 26.78 3.72 -9.76
C ARG A 23 26.16 4.96 -9.12
N ARG A 24 24.82 5.11 -9.19
CA ARG A 24 24.11 6.31 -8.69
C ARG A 24 23.81 6.28 -7.22
N TYR A 25 23.52 5.10 -6.70
CA TYR A 25 22.94 4.98 -5.36
C TYR A 25 23.75 4.07 -4.43
N GLY A 26 24.71 3.29 -4.94
CA GLY A 26 25.55 2.42 -4.11
C GLY A 26 24.74 1.40 -3.30
N ILE A 27 23.65 0.85 -3.84
CA ILE A 27 22.75 -0.07 -3.14
C ILE A 27 23.40 -1.40 -2.81
N VAL A 28 24.36 -1.82 -3.62
CA VAL A 28 25.16 -3.03 -3.45
C VAL A 28 26.61 -2.75 -3.89
N GLU A 29 27.54 -3.37 -3.21
CA GLU A 29 28.95 -3.42 -3.59
C GLU A 29 29.24 -4.85 -4.09
N PRO A 30 29.21 -5.09 -5.41
CA PRO A 30 29.45 -6.43 -5.93
C PRO A 30 30.91 -6.84 -5.70
N HIS A 31 31.11 -8.07 -5.26
CA HIS A 31 32.44 -8.67 -5.25
C HIS A 31 32.99 -8.71 -6.67
N ARG A 32 34.28 -8.46 -6.84
CA ARG A 32 34.94 -8.57 -8.12
C ARG A 32 35.85 -9.79 -8.11
N THR A 33 35.79 -10.59 -9.18
CA THR A 33 36.77 -11.63 -9.43
C THR A 33 38.11 -11.02 -9.84
N ASP A 34 39.19 -11.77 -9.79
CA ASP A 34 40.52 -11.36 -10.32
C ASP A 34 40.44 -10.93 -11.78
N SER A 35 39.52 -11.49 -12.55
CA SER A 35 39.22 -11.13 -13.94
C SER A 35 38.24 -9.95 -14.09
N GLY A 36 37.85 -9.26 -12.99
CA GLY A 36 37.04 -8.03 -12.99
C GLY A 36 35.54 -8.24 -13.13
N TYR A 37 35.03 -9.47 -13.15
CA TYR A 37 33.58 -9.72 -13.20
C TYR A 37 32.90 -9.40 -11.88
N ARG A 38 31.67 -8.83 -11.95
CA ARG A 38 30.83 -8.53 -10.81
C ARG A 38 30.10 -9.78 -10.33
N LEU A 39 30.19 -10.07 -9.03
CA LEU A 39 29.47 -11.13 -8.37
C LEU A 39 28.60 -10.55 -7.23
N TYR A 40 27.39 -11.05 -7.15
CA TYR A 40 26.37 -10.63 -6.21
C TYR A 40 26.09 -11.79 -5.24
N ASP A 41 26.00 -11.50 -3.94
CA ASP A 41 25.56 -12.45 -2.93
C ASP A 41 24.05 -12.42 -2.73
N GLU A 42 23.51 -13.29 -1.88
CA GLU A 42 22.09 -13.33 -1.53
C GLU A 42 21.60 -12.01 -0.90
N GLY A 43 22.44 -11.38 -0.08
CA GLY A 43 22.13 -10.09 0.53
C GLY A 43 22.01 -8.97 -0.51
N ALA A 44 22.87 -8.99 -1.53
CA ALA A 44 22.77 -8.07 -2.66
C ALA A 44 21.48 -8.30 -3.46
N LEU A 45 21.10 -9.55 -3.72
CA LEU A 45 19.82 -9.86 -4.39
C LEU A 45 18.63 -9.39 -3.58
N ALA A 46 18.63 -9.60 -2.27
CA ALA A 46 17.57 -9.12 -1.39
C ALA A 46 17.42 -7.59 -1.41
N ARG A 47 18.55 -6.85 -1.35
CA ARG A 47 18.55 -5.38 -1.46
C ARG A 47 18.05 -4.89 -2.82
N ILE A 48 18.48 -5.52 -3.92
CA ILE A 48 18.02 -5.18 -5.28
C ILE A 48 16.51 -5.41 -5.40
N THR A 49 16.02 -6.54 -4.90
CA THR A 49 14.59 -6.88 -4.91
C THR A 49 13.78 -5.87 -4.10
N ALA A 50 14.22 -5.55 -2.87
CA ALA A 50 13.55 -4.55 -2.03
C ALA A 50 13.52 -3.17 -2.71
N MET A 51 14.62 -2.73 -3.33
CA MET A 51 14.64 -1.47 -4.06
C MET A 51 13.71 -1.49 -5.29
N ARG A 52 13.69 -2.59 -6.05
CA ARG A 52 12.77 -2.77 -7.17
C ARG A 52 11.32 -2.61 -6.72
N ASP A 53 10.97 -3.28 -5.64
CA ASP A 53 9.60 -3.27 -5.12
C ASP A 53 9.20 -1.86 -4.66
N MET A 54 10.08 -1.15 -3.96
CA MET A 54 9.85 0.23 -3.57
C MET A 54 9.68 1.15 -4.79
N VAL A 55 10.53 1.04 -5.80
CA VAL A 55 10.42 1.84 -7.03
C VAL A 55 9.14 1.49 -7.79
N ALA A 56 8.75 0.23 -7.83
CA ALA A 56 7.48 -0.21 -8.42
C ALA A 56 6.26 0.33 -7.64
N ASP A 57 6.41 0.54 -6.33
CA ASP A 57 5.43 1.17 -5.46
C ASP A 57 5.39 2.71 -5.59
N GLY A 58 6.22 3.29 -6.47
CA GLY A 58 6.23 4.73 -6.75
C GLY A 58 7.25 5.54 -5.94
N TRP A 59 8.13 4.88 -5.19
CA TRP A 59 9.20 5.60 -4.50
C TRP A 59 10.18 6.24 -5.49
N LEU A 60 10.67 7.43 -5.15
CA LEU A 60 11.82 7.99 -5.85
C LEU A 60 13.04 7.06 -5.66
N PRO A 61 13.75 6.66 -6.73
CA PRO A 61 14.85 5.72 -6.64
C PRO A 61 15.93 6.10 -5.62
N LYS A 62 16.15 7.40 -5.38
CA LYS A 62 17.08 7.89 -4.35
C LYS A 62 16.63 7.50 -2.94
N LEU A 63 15.36 7.72 -2.62
CA LEU A 63 14.79 7.40 -1.30
C LEU A 63 14.71 5.89 -1.07
N ALA A 64 14.33 5.13 -2.10
CA ALA A 64 14.33 3.68 -2.06
C ALA A 64 15.75 3.13 -1.76
N ALA A 65 16.78 3.68 -2.41
CA ALA A 65 18.16 3.29 -2.19
C ALA A 65 18.66 3.63 -0.78
N GLU A 66 18.34 4.79 -0.25
CA GLU A 66 18.68 5.19 1.12
C GLU A 66 18.04 4.24 2.14
N ARG A 67 16.78 3.87 1.92
CA ARG A 67 16.06 2.92 2.79
C ARG A 67 16.68 1.53 2.77
N VAL A 68 17.00 1.00 1.59
CA VAL A 68 17.57 -0.34 1.42
C VAL A 68 18.97 -0.44 2.03
N ARG A 69 19.77 0.64 1.97
CA ARG A 69 21.09 0.69 2.63
C ARG A 69 20.99 0.63 4.15
N GLY A 70 19.95 1.24 4.73
CA GLY A 70 19.71 1.20 6.18
C GLY A 70 19.29 -0.16 6.71
N ILE A 71 18.80 -1.08 5.87
CA ILE A 71 18.39 -2.43 6.24
C ILE A 71 19.60 -3.39 6.38
N GLY A 72 20.77 -3.02 5.84
CA GLY A 72 21.96 -3.86 5.78
C GLY A 72 23.05 -3.56 6.81
N GLY A 73 22.79 -2.74 7.81
CA GLY A 73 23.77 -2.27 8.77
C GLY A 73 23.70 -2.94 10.15
N ASP A 74 23.73 -4.28 10.23
CA ASP A 74 24.02 -5.01 11.47
C ASP A 74 25.15 -6.02 11.25
N GLY A 75 26.36 -5.52 11.41
CA GLY A 75 27.56 -6.31 11.70
C GLY A 75 28.21 -5.73 12.97
N PRO A 76 28.87 -6.52 13.86
CA PRO A 76 29.02 -6.20 15.27
C PRO A 76 29.99 -5.06 15.58
N ALA A 77 29.58 -4.25 16.55
CA ALA A 77 30.26 -3.13 17.12
C ALA A 77 31.63 -3.47 17.71
N GLY A 78 32.61 -2.66 17.38
CA GLY A 78 33.83 -2.47 18.14
C GLY A 78 33.73 -1.19 18.97
N ALA A 79 34.02 -1.32 20.25
CA ALA A 79 33.86 -0.34 21.30
C ALA A 79 34.84 0.83 21.25
N GLY A 80 34.42 1.97 21.82
CA GLY A 80 35.28 2.87 22.58
C GLY A 80 35.43 4.30 22.09
N GLY A 81 35.05 5.26 22.92
CA GLY A 81 35.58 6.62 22.87
C GLY A 81 34.61 7.71 23.32
N THR A 82 34.63 7.98 24.57
CA THR A 82 34.10 9.13 25.33
C THR A 82 34.52 10.50 24.78
N GLY A 83 33.65 11.48 24.86
CA GLY A 83 34.02 12.88 24.76
C GLY A 83 32.92 13.85 24.37
N SER A 84 32.19 14.39 25.34
CA SER A 84 31.52 15.71 25.27
C SER A 84 32.53 16.75 25.72
N PRO A 85 32.49 18.06 25.37
CA PRO A 85 31.37 18.98 25.57
C PRO A 85 31.20 20.10 24.52
N ALA A 86 30.07 20.76 24.57
CA ALA A 86 29.83 22.12 24.05
C ALA A 86 30.57 23.16 24.91
N PRO A 87 30.62 24.51 24.66
CA PRO A 87 29.56 25.33 24.08
C PRO A 87 30.04 26.62 23.30
N ALA A 88 29.03 27.40 22.86
CA ALA A 88 28.94 28.88 22.79
C ALA A 88 29.62 29.68 21.66
N ALA A 89 28.83 30.33 20.84
CA ALA A 89 28.29 31.70 20.85
C ALA A 89 29.04 32.78 20.03
N THR A 90 28.21 33.64 19.45
CA THR A 90 28.33 35.07 19.03
C THR A 90 28.69 35.32 17.57
N ALA A 91 27.81 35.87 16.81
CA ALA A 91 27.08 37.12 16.68
C ALA A 91 27.55 37.98 15.51
N ARG A 92 26.56 38.54 14.81
CA ARG A 92 26.47 39.80 14.07
C ARG A 92 26.87 39.88 12.60
N GLY A 93 25.89 40.35 11.82
CA GLY A 93 26.07 41.16 10.63
C GLY A 93 25.02 41.05 9.55
N THR A 94 23.91 41.76 9.62
CA THR A 94 23.09 42.21 8.48
C THR A 94 23.72 43.51 7.88
N PRO A 95 23.43 44.00 6.63
CA PRO A 95 22.13 44.05 5.98
C PRO A 95 22.07 44.00 4.42
N ALA A 96 20.83 44.10 3.93
CA ALA A 96 20.28 44.74 2.71
C ALA A 96 20.17 43.87 1.45
N ALA A 97 18.98 43.42 1.15
CA ALA A 97 17.89 43.95 0.31
C ALA A 97 18.18 44.00 -1.21
N THR A 98 17.45 43.22 -2.01
CA THR A 98 16.57 43.72 -3.06
C THR A 98 15.84 42.58 -3.81
N GLY A 99 14.50 42.62 -3.84
CA GLY A 99 13.67 42.33 -5.00
C GLY A 99 13.53 40.86 -5.47
N ALA A 100 12.65 40.08 -4.86
CA ALA A 100 12.11 38.89 -5.51
C ALA A 100 10.59 38.88 -5.37
N ARG A 101 9.93 38.79 -6.50
CA ARG A 101 8.47 38.72 -6.67
C ARG A 101 7.89 37.56 -5.88
N SER A 102 6.93 37.87 -5.04
CA SER A 102 6.14 36.94 -4.22
C SER A 102 5.35 35.97 -5.08
N ARG A 103 5.76 34.71 -5.03
CA ARG A 103 4.93 33.56 -5.38
C ARG A 103 4.03 33.34 -4.17
N PRO A 104 2.70 33.18 -4.36
CA PRO A 104 1.82 32.96 -3.23
C PRO A 104 2.25 31.68 -2.49
N PRO A 105 2.19 31.68 -1.15
CA PRO A 105 2.50 30.47 -0.39
C PRO A 105 1.50 29.39 -0.78
N ARG A 106 2.00 28.23 -1.17
CA ARG A 106 1.20 27.01 -1.15
C ARG A 106 0.75 26.86 0.29
N SER A 107 -0.56 26.87 0.52
CA SER A 107 -1.13 26.56 1.79
C SER A 107 -0.52 25.24 2.29
N SER A 108 0.33 25.31 3.29
CA SER A 108 0.65 24.20 4.15
C SER A 108 -0.67 23.84 4.82
N GLY A 109 -1.41 22.90 4.23
CA GLY A 109 -2.57 22.32 4.86
C GLY A 109 -2.09 21.73 6.18
N VAL A 110 -2.51 22.33 7.28
CA VAL A 110 -2.47 21.71 8.59
C VAL A 110 -3.25 20.40 8.39
N ALA A 111 -2.57 19.26 8.56
CA ALA A 111 -3.24 17.96 8.56
C ALA A 111 -4.42 18.03 9.53
N PRO A 112 -5.61 17.54 9.18
CA PRO A 112 -6.72 17.56 10.10
C PRO A 112 -6.26 16.97 11.45
N GLU A 113 -6.63 17.61 12.56
CA GLU A 113 -6.12 17.29 13.91
C GLU A 113 -6.11 15.78 14.23
N GLY A 114 -7.04 15.01 13.64
CA GLY A 114 -7.13 13.57 13.82
C GLY A 114 -6.05 12.72 13.16
N ASP A 115 -5.43 13.19 12.07
CA ASP A 115 -4.37 12.46 11.38
C ASP A 115 -3.04 12.59 12.14
N ALA A 116 -2.79 13.78 12.71
CA ALA A 116 -1.65 14.02 13.59
C ALA A 116 -1.74 13.17 14.87
N GLU A 117 -2.94 12.96 15.39
CA GLU A 117 -3.20 12.17 16.60
C GLU A 117 -2.98 10.67 16.38
N LEU A 118 -3.44 10.13 15.24
CA LEU A 118 -3.20 8.76 14.83
C LEU A 118 -1.70 8.47 14.65
N LEU A 119 -0.97 9.38 13.97
CA LEU A 119 0.46 9.27 13.77
C LEU A 119 1.25 9.38 15.10
N ALA A 120 0.80 10.21 16.05
CA ALA A 120 1.43 10.31 17.38
C ALA A 120 1.23 9.00 18.14
N ALA A 121 0.01 8.46 18.22
CA ALA A 121 -0.26 7.18 18.87
C ALA A 121 0.52 6.03 18.23
N ALA A 122 0.70 6.06 16.91
CA ALA A 122 1.51 5.07 16.20
C ALA A 122 3.00 5.15 16.59
N ARG A 123 3.58 6.37 16.66
CA ARG A 123 4.98 6.57 17.09
C ARG A 123 5.25 6.08 18.49
N ASP A 124 4.27 6.32 19.38
CA ASP A 124 4.33 5.91 20.79
C ASP A 124 4.04 4.41 20.99
N LEU A 125 3.68 3.68 19.92
CA LEU A 125 3.20 2.30 19.94
C LEU A 125 2.02 2.09 20.91
N ASP A 126 1.19 3.13 21.08
CA ASP A 126 0.06 3.12 22.01
C ASP A 126 -1.19 2.50 21.35
N ALA A 127 -1.34 1.18 21.53
CA ALA A 127 -2.46 0.42 20.97
C ALA A 127 -3.82 0.83 21.56
N ALA A 128 -3.86 1.26 22.83
CA ALA A 128 -5.09 1.66 23.48
C ALA A 128 -5.58 3.00 22.92
N ARG A 129 -4.67 3.96 22.76
CA ARG A 129 -4.98 5.25 22.16
C ARG A 129 -5.39 5.10 20.69
N LEU A 130 -4.73 4.23 19.90
CA LEU A 130 -5.14 3.91 18.53
C LEU A 130 -6.57 3.37 18.48
N ALA A 131 -6.92 2.44 19.37
CA ALA A 131 -8.26 1.89 19.44
C ALA A 131 -9.28 2.98 19.77
N ALA A 132 -9.02 3.83 20.77
CA ALA A 132 -9.89 4.92 21.15
C ALA A 132 -10.12 5.95 20.04
N ILE A 133 -9.06 6.29 19.27
CA ILE A 133 -9.17 7.18 18.09
C ILE A 133 -10.09 6.55 17.04
N LEU A 134 -9.90 5.27 16.71
CA LEU A 134 -10.72 4.56 15.74
C LEU A 134 -12.19 4.52 16.21
N ASP A 135 -12.44 4.19 17.47
CA ASP A 135 -13.78 4.12 18.03
C ASP A 135 -14.49 5.48 17.99
N ASP A 136 -13.80 6.53 18.39
CA ASP A 136 -14.32 7.89 18.36
C ASP A 136 -14.67 8.33 16.92
N ARG A 137 -13.79 8.06 15.95
CA ARG A 137 -14.03 8.41 14.55
C ARG A 137 -15.25 7.68 13.96
N PHE A 138 -15.32 6.37 14.17
CA PHE A 138 -16.45 5.58 13.68
C PHE A 138 -17.77 5.86 14.41
N ALA A 139 -17.75 6.48 15.59
CA ALA A 139 -18.95 6.94 16.30
C ALA A 139 -19.53 8.25 15.76
N ARG A 140 -18.74 9.04 14.99
CA ARG A 140 -19.12 10.41 14.58
C ARG A 140 -19.77 10.51 13.21
N GLY A 141 -19.82 9.45 12.43
CA GLY A 141 -20.35 9.48 11.06
C GLY A 141 -20.80 8.14 10.53
N SER A 142 -21.34 8.13 9.31
CA SER A 142 -21.60 6.85 8.64
C SER A 142 -20.28 6.14 8.36
N PHE A 143 -20.33 4.80 8.29
CA PHE A 143 -19.17 3.99 7.97
C PHE A 143 -18.47 4.49 6.69
N GLU A 144 -19.25 4.72 5.64
CA GLU A 144 -18.79 5.14 4.33
C GLU A 144 -18.09 6.51 4.37
N ALA A 145 -18.69 7.49 5.07
CA ALA A 145 -18.11 8.82 5.22
C ALA A 145 -16.78 8.75 6.01
N VAL A 146 -16.76 8.02 7.13
CA VAL A 146 -15.54 7.87 7.94
C VAL A 146 -14.43 7.18 7.14
N VAL A 147 -14.76 6.15 6.37
CA VAL A 147 -13.78 5.42 5.56
C VAL A 147 -13.23 6.31 4.44
N ASP A 148 -14.11 6.96 3.68
CA ASP A 148 -13.71 7.72 2.50
C ASP A 148 -13.04 9.06 2.82
N ASP A 149 -13.52 9.75 3.86
CA ASP A 149 -13.12 11.13 4.13
C ASP A 149 -12.02 11.22 5.21
N TRP A 150 -11.83 10.15 5.98
CA TRP A 150 -10.81 10.13 7.03
C TRP A 150 -9.90 8.91 6.98
N LEU A 151 -10.44 7.67 7.04
CA LEU A 151 -9.59 6.49 7.24
C LEU A 151 -8.62 6.25 6.07
N MET A 152 -9.11 6.27 4.83
CA MET A 152 -8.26 6.02 3.66
C MET A 152 -7.18 7.11 3.47
N PRO A 153 -7.48 8.42 3.63
CA PRO A 153 -6.45 9.46 3.72
C PRO A 153 -5.44 9.24 4.84
N ALA A 154 -5.89 8.95 6.06
CA ALA A 154 -5.01 8.72 7.22
C ALA A 154 -4.07 7.51 7.01
N LEU A 155 -4.56 6.42 6.41
CA LEU A 155 -3.72 5.27 6.05
C LEU A 155 -2.68 5.62 4.98
N HIS A 156 -3.03 6.50 4.04
CA HIS A 156 -2.07 7.02 3.06
C HIS A 156 -0.95 7.80 3.76
N ASP A 157 -1.29 8.65 4.73
CA ASP A 157 -0.32 9.43 5.49
C ASP A 157 0.55 8.56 6.41
N VAL A 158 -0.01 7.50 7.02
CA VAL A 158 0.75 6.47 7.73
C VAL A 158 1.76 5.79 6.79
N GLY A 159 1.34 5.42 5.58
CA GLY A 159 2.21 4.86 4.55
C GLY A 159 3.33 5.81 4.14
N ASN A 160 3.04 7.10 3.94
CA ASN A 160 4.02 8.14 3.61
C ASN A 160 5.01 8.36 4.77
N ALA A 161 4.53 8.39 6.01
CA ALA A 161 5.36 8.53 7.20
C ALA A 161 6.31 7.32 7.39
N TRP A 162 5.81 6.11 7.15
CA TRP A 162 6.65 4.92 7.10
C TRP A 162 7.66 4.99 5.96
N ALA A 163 7.23 5.34 4.77
CA ALA A 163 8.06 5.46 3.58
C ALA A 163 9.21 6.48 3.74
N SER A 164 8.94 7.59 4.43
CA SER A 164 9.96 8.61 4.75
C SER A 164 10.84 8.26 5.96
N GLY A 165 10.56 7.16 6.67
CA GLY A 165 11.26 6.78 7.90
C GLY A 165 10.80 7.54 9.15
N ALA A 166 9.73 8.35 9.05
CA ALA A 166 9.13 9.04 10.19
C ALA A 166 8.31 8.11 11.09
N LEU A 167 7.93 6.93 10.58
CA LEU A 167 7.37 5.82 11.34
C LEU A 167 8.20 4.55 11.16
N THR A 168 8.33 3.76 12.23
CA THR A 168 8.93 2.43 12.16
C THR A 168 7.98 1.43 11.51
N THR A 169 8.50 0.32 11.00
CA THR A 169 7.66 -0.79 10.49
C THR A 169 6.74 -1.35 11.57
N ALA A 170 7.20 -1.41 12.83
CA ALA A 170 6.37 -1.85 13.95
C ALA A 170 5.18 -0.91 14.18
N ALA A 171 5.37 0.39 14.06
CA ALA A 171 4.32 1.39 14.20
C ALA A 171 3.28 1.30 13.07
N GLU A 172 3.75 1.16 11.82
CA GLU A 172 2.87 0.95 10.66
C GLU A 172 2.05 -0.34 10.82
N HIS A 173 2.68 -1.47 11.18
CA HIS A 173 1.98 -2.74 11.42
C HIS A 173 0.96 -2.62 12.56
N LEU A 174 1.27 -1.90 13.64
CA LEU A 174 0.35 -1.68 14.75
C LEU A 174 -0.93 -0.97 14.26
N VAL A 175 -0.80 0.08 13.44
CA VAL A 175 -1.94 0.79 12.84
C VAL A 175 -2.69 -0.14 11.90
N ALA A 176 -2.00 -0.81 10.96
CA ALA A 176 -2.63 -1.68 9.97
C ALA A 176 -3.47 -2.78 10.65
N HIS A 177 -2.94 -3.42 11.69
CA HIS A 177 -3.67 -4.45 12.44
C HIS A 177 -4.80 -3.89 13.31
N ALA A 178 -4.66 -2.69 13.88
CA ALA A 178 -5.75 -2.04 14.61
C ALA A 178 -6.93 -1.72 13.68
N VAL A 179 -6.64 -1.17 12.50
CA VAL A 179 -7.63 -0.88 11.47
C VAL A 179 -8.26 -2.17 10.93
N LEU A 180 -7.46 -3.20 10.65
CA LEU A 180 -7.95 -4.48 10.16
C LEU A 180 -8.99 -5.09 11.12
N ARG A 181 -8.67 -5.13 12.44
CA ARG A 181 -9.62 -5.62 13.45
C ARG A 181 -10.91 -4.82 13.48
N ARG A 182 -10.81 -3.48 13.36
CA ARG A 182 -11.99 -2.60 13.36
C ARG A 182 -12.87 -2.82 12.14
N LEU A 183 -12.26 -2.93 10.94
CA LEU A 183 -12.97 -3.21 9.71
C LEU A 183 -13.59 -4.60 9.70
N ALA A 184 -12.89 -5.62 10.23
CA ALA A 184 -13.42 -6.97 10.36
C ALA A 184 -14.65 -7.00 11.28
N ALA A 185 -14.60 -6.32 12.42
CA ALA A 185 -15.75 -6.18 13.31
C ALA A 185 -16.94 -5.47 12.63
N ALA A 186 -16.67 -4.42 11.85
CA ALA A 186 -17.70 -3.72 11.09
C ALA A 186 -18.29 -4.59 9.97
N TYR A 187 -17.47 -5.42 9.30
CA TYR A 187 -17.91 -6.37 8.30
C TYR A 187 -18.83 -7.44 8.89
N GLU A 188 -18.48 -7.98 10.06
CA GLU A 188 -19.32 -8.96 10.75
C GLU A 188 -20.62 -8.33 11.27
N ALA A 189 -20.59 -7.08 11.72
CA ALA A 189 -21.77 -6.35 12.18
C ALA A 189 -22.68 -5.86 11.04
N ALA A 190 -22.16 -5.78 9.80
CA ALA A 190 -22.96 -5.43 8.63
C ALA A 190 -23.97 -6.54 8.34
N ALA A 191 -25.18 -6.15 7.90
CA ALA A 191 -26.36 -7.01 7.80
C ALA A 191 -26.07 -8.43 7.29
N HIS A 192 -26.41 -9.43 8.11
CA HIS A 192 -26.46 -10.83 7.72
C HIS A 192 -27.87 -11.15 7.19
N GLY A 193 -27.95 -11.99 6.17
CA GLY A 193 -29.23 -12.44 5.64
C GLY A 193 -29.90 -11.49 4.64
N VAL A 194 -29.16 -10.58 4.08
CA VAL A 194 -29.64 -9.78 2.94
C VAL A 194 -29.82 -10.69 1.75
N THR A 195 -30.99 -10.65 1.11
CA THR A 195 -31.36 -11.43 -0.07
C THR A 195 -30.93 -10.75 -1.38
N GLY A 196 -29.98 -9.81 -1.31
CA GLY A 196 -29.47 -9.10 -2.47
C GLY A 196 -28.54 -9.95 -3.35
N PRO A 197 -28.16 -9.42 -4.52
CA PRO A 197 -27.25 -10.10 -5.43
C PRO A 197 -25.95 -10.55 -4.76
N ALA A 198 -25.51 -11.79 -5.03
CA ALA A 198 -24.30 -12.35 -4.48
C ALA A 198 -23.05 -11.75 -5.15
N VAL A 199 -22.07 -11.33 -4.34
CA VAL A 199 -20.83 -10.71 -4.81
C VAL A 199 -19.64 -11.33 -4.08
N LEU A 200 -18.60 -11.72 -4.83
CA LEU A 200 -17.32 -12.10 -4.28
C LEU A 200 -16.36 -10.91 -4.31
N VAL A 201 -15.66 -10.67 -3.22
CA VAL A 201 -14.63 -9.62 -3.11
C VAL A 201 -13.34 -10.25 -2.62
N GLY A 202 -12.24 -10.06 -3.32
CA GLY A 202 -10.94 -10.58 -2.91
C GLY A 202 -9.81 -9.89 -3.67
N LEU A 203 -8.58 -10.17 -3.28
CA LEU A 203 -7.41 -9.57 -3.91
C LEU A 203 -6.67 -10.59 -4.78
N PRO A 204 -6.11 -10.15 -5.91
CA PRO A 204 -5.41 -11.04 -6.84
C PRO A 204 -4.14 -11.62 -6.22
N PRO A 205 -3.54 -12.67 -6.83
CA PRO A 205 -2.31 -13.28 -6.36
C PRO A 205 -1.20 -12.24 -6.12
N GLY A 206 -0.48 -12.37 -5.00
CA GLY A 206 0.59 -11.47 -4.60
C GLY A 206 0.14 -10.14 -3.98
N CYS A 207 -1.16 -9.83 -3.99
CA CYS A 207 -1.69 -8.60 -3.41
C CYS A 207 -2.15 -8.81 -1.96
N ARG A 208 -1.51 -8.07 -1.01
CA ARG A 208 -1.78 -8.16 0.44
C ARG A 208 -2.34 -6.88 1.05
N HIS A 209 -2.67 -5.87 0.24
CA HIS A 209 -3.19 -4.57 0.70
C HIS A 209 -4.71 -4.62 0.83
N GLU A 210 -5.18 -5.29 1.87
CA GLU A 210 -6.58 -5.71 2.00
C GLU A 210 -7.50 -4.71 2.70
N LEU A 211 -7.00 -3.68 3.40
CA LEU A 211 -7.83 -2.78 4.18
C LEU A 211 -8.92 -2.10 3.35
N GLY A 212 -8.57 -1.60 2.16
CA GLY A 212 -9.53 -1.00 1.24
C GLY A 212 -10.55 -2.01 0.69
N ALA A 213 -10.12 -3.24 0.43
CA ALA A 213 -11.00 -4.31 -0.04
C ALA A 213 -12.02 -4.73 1.02
N LEU A 214 -11.58 -4.88 2.28
CA LEU A 214 -12.45 -5.22 3.40
C LEU A 214 -13.43 -4.08 3.72
N ALA A 215 -12.95 -2.83 3.65
CA ALA A 215 -13.82 -1.66 3.81
C ALA A 215 -14.89 -1.60 2.70
N PHE A 216 -14.52 -1.89 1.44
CA PHE A 216 -15.48 -1.99 0.34
C PHE A 216 -16.48 -3.13 0.57
N ALA A 217 -16.03 -4.32 0.96
CA ALA A 217 -16.90 -5.45 1.25
C ALA A 217 -17.92 -5.11 2.35
N THR A 218 -17.50 -4.38 3.38
CA THR A 218 -18.39 -3.88 4.44
C THR A 218 -19.44 -2.91 3.89
N ALA A 219 -19.01 -1.90 3.12
CA ALA A 219 -19.92 -0.92 2.53
C ALA A 219 -20.90 -1.58 1.55
N ALA A 220 -20.45 -2.57 0.78
CA ALA A 220 -21.29 -3.32 -0.15
C ALA A 220 -22.37 -4.16 0.56
N ARG A 221 -22.04 -4.80 1.70
CA ARG A 221 -23.05 -5.44 2.59
C ARG A 221 -24.08 -4.42 3.09
N ARG A 222 -23.61 -3.28 3.56
CA ARG A 222 -24.47 -2.19 4.04
C ARG A 222 -25.37 -1.60 2.94
N ALA A 223 -24.89 -1.66 1.68
CA ALA A 223 -25.68 -1.27 0.51
C ALA A 223 -26.67 -2.35 0.04
N GLY A 224 -26.78 -3.48 0.74
CA GLY A 224 -27.78 -4.53 0.48
C GLY A 224 -27.29 -5.69 -0.39
N LEU A 225 -26.00 -5.81 -0.64
CA LEU A 225 -25.43 -6.95 -1.37
C LEU A 225 -25.09 -8.13 -0.45
N THR A 226 -25.27 -9.35 -0.95
CA THR A 226 -24.77 -10.55 -0.27
C THR A 226 -23.30 -10.74 -0.60
N VAL A 227 -22.41 -10.26 0.27
CA VAL A 227 -20.97 -10.23 0.01
C VAL A 227 -20.24 -11.36 0.73
N THR A 228 -19.44 -12.11 -0.01
CA THR A 228 -18.41 -13.00 0.53
C THR A 228 -17.04 -12.39 0.31
N TYR A 229 -16.35 -12.06 1.40
CA TYR A 229 -14.99 -11.55 1.37
C TYR A 229 -14.00 -12.71 1.41
N LEU A 230 -13.17 -12.85 0.37
CA LEU A 230 -12.24 -13.95 0.18
C LEU A 230 -10.81 -13.63 0.69
N GLY A 231 -10.56 -12.39 1.09
CA GLY A 231 -9.27 -11.97 1.63
C GLY A 231 -8.22 -11.62 0.59
N ALA A 232 -6.96 -11.64 1.04
CA ALA A 232 -5.79 -11.25 0.28
C ALA A 232 -5.12 -12.43 -0.42
N ASP A 233 -4.29 -12.13 -1.45
CA ASP A 233 -3.35 -13.09 -2.07
C ASP A 233 -4.04 -14.38 -2.57
N LEU A 234 -5.21 -14.25 -3.23
CA LEU A 234 -6.01 -15.38 -3.66
C LEU A 234 -5.52 -15.95 -5.00
N PRO A 235 -5.09 -17.23 -5.07
CA PRO A 235 -4.72 -17.89 -6.32
C PRO A 235 -5.86 -17.93 -7.35
N ILE A 236 -5.51 -17.96 -8.63
CA ILE A 236 -6.50 -17.95 -9.74
C ILE A 236 -7.45 -19.16 -9.62
N GLU A 237 -6.91 -20.33 -9.31
CA GLU A 237 -7.70 -21.55 -9.15
C GLU A 237 -8.75 -21.43 -8.03
N SER A 238 -8.39 -20.72 -6.96
CA SER A 238 -9.30 -20.45 -5.84
C SER A 238 -10.41 -19.49 -6.24
N TRP A 239 -10.10 -18.48 -7.09
CA TRP A 239 -11.10 -17.62 -7.70
C TRP A 239 -12.10 -18.41 -8.52
N LEU A 240 -11.61 -19.27 -9.42
CA LEU A 240 -12.46 -20.10 -10.28
C LEU A 240 -13.33 -21.07 -9.46
N GLY A 241 -12.76 -21.68 -8.43
CA GLY A 241 -13.51 -22.55 -7.51
C GLY A 241 -14.62 -21.79 -6.76
N ALA A 242 -14.31 -20.58 -6.26
CA ALA A 242 -15.29 -19.74 -5.57
C ALA A 242 -16.42 -19.29 -6.51
N VAL A 243 -16.11 -18.89 -7.73
CA VAL A 243 -17.10 -18.51 -8.76
C VAL A 243 -18.01 -19.67 -9.10
N ALA A 244 -17.44 -20.85 -9.37
CA ALA A 244 -18.22 -22.05 -9.71
C ALA A 244 -19.16 -22.48 -8.58
N HIS A 245 -18.70 -22.33 -7.31
CA HIS A 245 -19.48 -22.71 -6.14
C HIS A 245 -20.58 -21.70 -5.81
N ALA A 246 -20.22 -20.41 -5.73
CA ALA A 246 -21.11 -19.36 -5.27
C ALA A 246 -22.03 -18.79 -6.37
N ARG A 247 -21.69 -18.96 -7.64
CA ARG A 247 -22.39 -18.38 -8.80
C ARG A 247 -22.76 -16.92 -8.58
N PRO A 248 -21.79 -16.04 -8.31
CA PRO A 248 -22.06 -14.67 -7.96
C PRO A 248 -22.56 -13.86 -9.16
N ALA A 249 -23.37 -12.84 -8.92
CA ALA A 249 -23.73 -11.85 -9.92
C ALA A 249 -22.52 -10.99 -10.33
N ALA A 250 -21.58 -10.79 -9.41
CA ALA A 250 -20.35 -10.07 -9.70
C ALA A 250 -19.16 -10.54 -8.85
N VAL A 251 -17.97 -10.38 -9.43
CA VAL A 251 -16.67 -10.52 -8.78
C VAL A 251 -16.00 -9.16 -8.74
N VAL A 252 -15.58 -8.71 -7.57
CA VAL A 252 -14.85 -7.45 -7.40
C VAL A 252 -13.38 -7.73 -7.12
N VAL A 253 -12.51 -7.22 -7.98
CA VAL A 253 -11.05 -7.37 -7.89
C VAL A 253 -10.42 -5.98 -7.66
N PRO A 254 -10.06 -5.63 -6.42
CA PRO A 254 -9.39 -4.38 -6.12
C PRO A 254 -7.95 -4.35 -6.66
N VAL A 255 -7.52 -3.17 -7.13
CA VAL A 255 -6.17 -2.90 -7.64
C VAL A 255 -5.55 -1.76 -6.82
N PRO A 256 -5.09 -2.03 -5.59
CA PRO A 256 -4.59 -0.99 -4.70
C PRO A 256 -3.26 -0.38 -5.15
N ARG A 257 -2.42 -1.13 -5.87
CA ARG A 257 -1.11 -0.69 -6.34
C ARG A 257 -0.94 -0.97 -7.82
N ARG A 258 -0.11 -0.16 -8.48
CA ARG A 258 0.22 -0.34 -9.91
C ARG A 258 0.75 -1.74 -10.25
N ARG A 259 1.54 -2.33 -9.36
CA ARG A 259 2.12 -3.67 -9.55
C ARG A 259 1.09 -4.80 -9.50
N ASP A 260 -0.09 -4.55 -8.91
CA ASP A 260 -1.14 -5.55 -8.78
C ASP A 260 -1.98 -5.68 -10.07
N ALA A 261 -1.87 -4.70 -10.99
CA ALA A 261 -2.66 -4.66 -12.22
C ALA A 261 -2.48 -5.89 -13.13
N PRO A 262 -1.27 -6.45 -13.34
CA PRO A 262 -1.13 -7.67 -14.15
C PRO A 262 -1.82 -8.88 -13.53
N ALA A 263 -1.75 -9.05 -12.22
CA ALA A 263 -2.42 -10.15 -11.52
C ALA A 263 -3.94 -9.98 -11.54
N ALA A 264 -4.45 -8.76 -11.39
CA ALA A 264 -5.86 -8.45 -11.54
C ALA A 264 -6.37 -8.71 -12.96
N ALA A 265 -5.59 -8.39 -13.99
CA ALA A 265 -5.90 -8.71 -15.38
C ALA A 265 -6.00 -10.23 -15.61
N ALA A 266 -5.10 -11.00 -15.02
CA ALA A 266 -5.13 -12.46 -15.10
C ALA A 266 -6.38 -13.06 -14.44
N VAL A 267 -6.81 -12.53 -13.28
CA VAL A 267 -8.08 -12.94 -12.65
C VAL A 267 -9.27 -12.59 -13.52
N LEU A 268 -9.34 -11.35 -14.06
CA LEU A 268 -10.38 -10.89 -14.97
C LEU A 268 -10.53 -11.85 -16.16
N GLU A 269 -9.42 -12.16 -16.82
CA GLU A 269 -9.40 -13.02 -17.99
C GLU A 269 -9.79 -14.47 -17.64
N ALA A 270 -9.31 -14.99 -16.52
CA ALA A 270 -9.61 -16.35 -16.09
C ALA A 270 -11.10 -16.53 -15.74
N VAL A 271 -11.68 -15.59 -14.99
CA VAL A 271 -13.12 -15.65 -14.63
C VAL A 271 -14.00 -15.54 -15.87
N ARG A 272 -13.73 -14.59 -16.78
CA ARG A 272 -14.50 -14.44 -18.01
C ARG A 272 -14.43 -15.66 -18.93
N ARG A 273 -13.27 -16.31 -18.99
CA ARG A 273 -13.12 -17.53 -19.79
C ARG A 273 -13.88 -18.70 -19.18
N ALA A 274 -14.01 -18.74 -17.86
CA ALA A 274 -14.72 -19.81 -17.15
C ALA A 274 -16.24 -19.60 -17.17
N ASP A 275 -16.68 -18.35 -17.01
CA ASP A 275 -18.10 -17.96 -17.00
C ASP A 275 -18.23 -16.48 -17.40
N ASP A 276 -18.66 -16.24 -18.63
CA ASP A 276 -18.84 -14.90 -19.19
C ASP A 276 -20.10 -14.16 -18.69
N SER A 277 -21.00 -14.87 -18.03
CA SER A 277 -22.18 -14.31 -17.38
C SER A 277 -21.84 -13.59 -16.08
N VAL A 278 -20.71 -13.91 -15.46
CA VAL A 278 -20.25 -13.28 -14.21
C VAL A 278 -19.63 -11.91 -14.49
N ARG A 279 -20.21 -10.87 -13.94
CA ARG A 279 -19.69 -9.52 -14.06
C ARG A 279 -18.39 -9.35 -13.28
N VAL A 280 -17.26 -9.12 -13.93
CA VAL A 280 -15.99 -8.81 -13.26
C VAL A 280 -15.81 -7.29 -13.20
N VAL A 281 -15.63 -6.78 -11.98
CA VAL A 281 -15.59 -5.35 -11.66
C VAL A 281 -14.27 -5.02 -10.97
N LEU A 282 -13.63 -3.94 -11.40
CA LEU A 282 -12.37 -3.47 -10.84
C LEU A 282 -12.61 -2.27 -9.92
N GLY A 283 -11.83 -2.17 -8.85
CA GLY A 283 -11.84 -1.03 -7.94
C GLY A 283 -10.42 -0.63 -7.52
N GLY A 284 -10.33 0.44 -6.74
CA GLY A 284 -9.06 0.92 -6.18
C GLY A 284 -8.29 1.88 -7.08
N GLY A 285 -7.25 2.49 -6.51
CA GLY A 285 -6.54 3.63 -7.11
C GLY A 285 -5.81 3.34 -8.43
N HIS A 286 -5.61 2.07 -8.78
CA HIS A 286 -4.88 1.68 -10.00
C HIS A 286 -5.69 0.80 -10.94
N GLN A 287 -7.01 0.75 -10.79
CA GLN A 287 -7.93 -0.01 -11.65
C GLN A 287 -7.78 0.32 -13.15
N ASP A 288 -7.46 1.58 -13.48
CA ASP A 288 -7.27 2.04 -14.86
C ASP A 288 -5.99 1.50 -15.53
N ARG A 289 -5.13 0.82 -14.76
CA ARG A 289 -3.93 0.15 -15.26
C ARG A 289 -4.19 -1.28 -15.74
N VAL A 290 -5.36 -1.81 -15.44
CA VAL A 290 -5.78 -3.13 -15.92
C VAL A 290 -6.32 -2.98 -17.33
N ALA A 291 -5.70 -3.70 -18.27
CA ALA A 291 -6.19 -3.78 -19.65
C ALA A 291 -7.47 -4.63 -19.72
N GLY A 292 -8.32 -4.33 -20.67
CA GLY A 292 -9.57 -5.04 -20.93
C GLY A 292 -10.81 -4.24 -20.57
N ASP A 293 -11.92 -4.72 -21.07
CA ASP A 293 -13.25 -4.12 -20.88
C ASP A 293 -13.86 -4.63 -19.57
N ALA A 294 -13.58 -3.97 -18.47
CA ALA A 294 -14.16 -4.26 -17.16
C ALA A 294 -14.79 -3.00 -16.57
N ASP A 295 -15.88 -3.15 -15.86
CA ASP A 295 -16.46 -2.05 -15.11
C ASP A 295 -15.49 -1.55 -14.04
N ARG A 296 -15.43 -0.24 -13.86
CA ARG A 296 -14.55 0.43 -12.91
C ARG A 296 -15.36 1.20 -11.90
N LEU A 297 -15.20 0.84 -10.62
CA LEU A 297 -15.96 1.43 -9.50
C LEU A 297 -15.40 2.76 -9.00
N GLY A 298 -14.17 3.11 -9.39
CA GLY A 298 -13.45 4.22 -8.77
C GLY A 298 -12.71 3.77 -7.49
N HIS A 299 -12.29 4.76 -6.71
CA HIS A 299 -11.49 4.53 -5.50
C HIS A 299 -12.21 4.96 -4.21
N ARG A 300 -13.32 5.72 -4.31
CA ARG A 300 -14.17 6.05 -3.14
C ARG A 300 -15.08 4.88 -2.83
N ILE A 301 -15.01 4.40 -1.61
CA ILE A 301 -15.63 3.14 -1.18
C ILE A 301 -17.15 3.24 -1.12
N GLY A 302 -17.69 4.28 -0.50
CA GLY A 302 -19.14 4.46 -0.38
C GLY A 302 -19.85 4.58 -1.73
N PRO A 303 -19.46 5.52 -2.60
CA PRO A 303 -20.03 5.62 -3.95
C PRO A 303 -19.86 4.36 -4.79
N ALA A 304 -18.71 3.67 -4.70
CA ALA A 304 -18.44 2.43 -5.41
C ALA A 304 -19.40 1.31 -4.99
N ALA A 305 -19.60 1.13 -3.68
CA ALA A 305 -20.51 0.13 -3.14
C ALA A 305 -21.97 0.40 -3.51
N ALA A 306 -22.43 1.64 -3.35
CA ALA A 306 -23.79 2.06 -3.73
C ALA A 306 -24.03 1.92 -5.24
N GLY A 307 -23.06 2.30 -6.06
CA GLY A 307 -23.13 2.18 -7.53
C GLY A 307 -23.24 0.72 -7.98
N LEU A 308 -22.43 -0.19 -7.40
CA LEU A 308 -22.49 -1.61 -7.69
C LEU A 308 -23.83 -2.21 -7.28
N ALA A 309 -24.31 -1.90 -6.06
CA ALA A 309 -25.60 -2.38 -5.58
C ALA A 309 -26.75 -1.95 -6.49
N ALA A 310 -26.77 -0.67 -6.87
CA ALA A 310 -27.77 -0.15 -7.80
C ALA A 310 -27.69 -0.78 -9.19
N ALA A 311 -26.51 -1.09 -9.68
CA ALA A 311 -26.32 -1.73 -10.98
C ALA A 311 -26.80 -3.19 -11.00
N LEU A 312 -26.55 -3.95 -9.92
CA LEU A 312 -26.93 -5.36 -9.81
C LEU A 312 -28.40 -5.57 -9.44
N THR A 313 -29.06 -4.58 -8.82
CA THR A 313 -30.51 -4.67 -8.48
C THR A 313 -31.39 -4.35 -9.69
N ARG A 314 -30.86 -3.59 -10.68
CA ARG A 314 -31.60 -3.24 -11.91
C ARG A 314 -31.47 -4.27 -13.03
N ALA A 315 -30.52 -5.18 -12.93
CA ALA A 315 -30.28 -6.25 -13.92
C ALA A 315 -31.12 -7.47 -13.60
#